data_8722b0d0a078236489647e10009a6492
#
_entry.id   8722b0d0a078236489647e10009a6492
#
_cell.length_a   1.000
_cell.length_b   1.000
_cell.length_c   1.000
_cell.angle_alpha   90.00
_cell.angle_beta   90.00
_cell.angle_gamma   90.00
#
_symmetry.space_group_name_H-M   'P 1'
#
loop_
_entity.id
_entity.type
_entity.pdbx_description
1 polymer ?
#
loop_
_entity_poly.entity_id
_entity_poly.type
_entity_poly.pdbx_seq_one_letter_code
_entity_poly.pdbx_strand_id
1 'polypeptide(L)'
;LKIVDIKSIEHSSKRYDIETRDNHNFFANGILVHNSNFAIISDGNGNLIPAKKTSTTDMEDSSFYNFQRIFDKYDFKALVSKILFMATVYNPDYNYGVSIHGELCGGSYPNTPVIPGAKQVQKEIKYSNDTEFIVFDIRIYNKDGGYVFLSHEAVVRACEELKIPVVPILFKGTLDQCLAWSAEHNADPSEVWKIFGMEQEVPNNIREGHVIKPA
;
A
#
# COMPACT_ATOMS: atom_id res chain seq x y z
N LEU A 1 -21.62 12.22 -2.45
CA LEU A 1 -21.44 11.18 -1.42
C LEU A 1 -22.30 11.53 -0.21
N LYS A 2 -23.15 10.61 0.27
CA LYS A 2 -23.98 10.84 1.47
C LYS A 2 -23.55 9.86 2.53
N ILE A 3 -22.95 10.34 3.62
CA ILE A 3 -22.65 9.52 4.79
C ILE A 3 -23.98 9.15 5.45
N VAL A 4 -24.25 7.87 5.62
CA VAL A 4 -25.55 7.35 6.07
C VAL A 4 -25.52 6.98 7.55
N ASP A 5 -24.37 6.61 8.10
CA ASP A 5 -24.18 6.34 9.52
C ASP A 5 -22.70 6.36 9.94
N ILE A 6 -22.41 6.78 11.17
CA ILE A 6 -21.08 6.72 11.80
C ILE A 6 -21.27 6.15 13.20
N LYS A 7 -20.71 4.96 13.44
CA LYS A 7 -20.70 4.33 14.76
C LYS A 7 -19.32 4.38 15.38
N SER A 8 -19.24 4.91 16.59
CA SER A 8 -18.03 4.85 17.41
C SER A 8 -17.98 3.51 18.14
N ILE A 9 -16.86 2.79 17.99
CA ILE A 9 -16.61 1.53 18.71
C ILE A 9 -15.60 1.82 19.80
N GLU A 10 -15.96 1.57 21.07
CA GLU A 10 -15.08 1.76 22.21
C GLU A 10 -14.02 0.64 22.28
N HIS A 11 -12.90 0.81 21.56
CA HIS A 11 -11.65 0.11 21.84
C HIS A 11 -10.45 0.94 21.37
N SER A 12 -9.31 0.78 22.03
CA SER A 12 -8.10 1.60 22.00
C SER A 12 -7.34 1.69 20.67
N SER A 13 -7.88 1.15 19.59
CA SER A 13 -7.45 1.41 18.21
C SER A 13 -8.67 1.71 17.36
N LYS A 14 -9.05 2.99 17.29
CA LYS A 14 -10.19 3.44 16.49
C LYS A 14 -9.89 3.25 15.01
N ARG A 15 -10.46 2.23 14.40
CA ARG A 15 -10.48 2.01 12.96
C ARG A 15 -11.92 2.04 12.49
N TYR A 16 -12.18 2.78 11.43
CA TYR A 16 -13.49 2.86 10.79
C TYR A 16 -13.39 2.15 9.43
N ASP A 17 -14.32 1.28 9.14
CA ASP A 17 -14.49 0.67 7.83
C ASP A 17 -15.81 1.20 7.23
N ILE A 18 -15.76 1.73 6.00
CA ILE A 18 -16.92 2.29 5.31
C ILE A 18 -17.08 1.52 4.01
N GLU A 19 -18.18 0.77 3.88
CA GLU A 19 -18.55 0.11 2.64
C GLU A 19 -19.51 1.00 1.85
N THR A 20 -19.19 1.23 0.55
CA THR A 20 -20.09 1.94 -0.37
C THR A 20 -20.80 0.95 -1.27
N ARG A 21 -22.11 1.11 -1.42
CA ARG A 21 -23.02 0.11 -2.01
C ARG A 21 -22.79 -0.17 -3.52
N ASP A 22 -22.24 0.76 -4.27
CA ASP A 22 -22.13 0.67 -5.73
C ASP A 22 -20.71 0.78 -6.29
N ASN A 23 -19.77 1.25 -5.49
CA ASN A 23 -18.35 1.23 -5.79
C ASN A 23 -17.65 0.55 -4.63
N HIS A 24 -17.04 -0.59 -4.84
CA HIS A 24 -16.30 -1.35 -3.83
C HIS A 24 -15.06 -0.61 -3.27
N ASN A 25 -15.03 0.71 -3.42
CA ASN A 25 -13.99 1.60 -2.96
C ASN A 25 -14.47 2.31 -1.70
N PHE A 26 -13.72 2.21 -0.63
CA PHE A 26 -14.01 2.94 0.61
C PHE A 26 -12.72 3.48 1.22
N PHE A 27 -12.86 4.55 2.00
CA PHE A 27 -11.74 5.12 2.73
C PHE A 27 -11.67 4.48 4.12
N ALA A 28 -10.61 3.73 4.41
CA ALA A 28 -10.30 3.29 5.76
C ALA A 28 -9.08 4.05 6.28
N ASN A 29 -9.23 4.84 7.34
CA ASN A 29 -8.18 5.71 7.89
C ASN A 29 -7.52 6.63 6.83
N GLY A 30 -8.33 7.14 5.90
CA GLY A 30 -7.83 7.96 4.80
C GLY A 30 -7.19 7.19 3.65
N ILE A 31 -7.27 5.86 3.60
CA ILE A 31 -6.84 5.05 2.46
C ILE A 31 -8.06 4.73 1.59
N LEU A 32 -8.00 5.11 0.32
CA LEU A 32 -8.90 4.56 -0.67
C LEU A 32 -8.54 3.08 -0.83
N VAL A 33 -9.39 2.21 -0.33
CA VAL A 33 -9.18 0.78 -0.42
C VAL A 33 -9.85 0.26 -1.68
N HIS A 34 -9.08 0.13 -2.74
CA HIS A 34 -9.46 -0.62 -3.92
C HIS A 34 -9.22 -2.12 -3.69
N ASN A 35 -9.78 -3.00 -4.54
CA ASN A 35 -9.55 -4.46 -4.50
C ASN A 35 -8.09 -4.90 -4.72
N SER A 36 -7.18 -3.98 -4.93
CA SER A 36 -5.75 -4.17 -5.17
C SER A 36 -4.87 -4.15 -3.92
N ASN A 37 -5.46 -3.96 -2.72
CA ASN A 37 -4.72 -4.09 -1.47
C ASN A 37 -4.06 -5.46 -1.35
N PHE A 38 -2.76 -5.43 -1.13
CA PHE A 38 -1.92 -6.61 -1.05
C PHE A 38 -0.97 -6.50 0.12
N ALA A 39 -0.72 -7.61 0.78
CA ALA A 39 0.25 -7.68 1.85
C ALA A 39 1.21 -8.85 1.64
N ILE A 40 2.43 -8.68 2.13
CA ILE A 40 3.46 -9.71 2.19
C ILE A 40 3.77 -9.92 3.66
N ILE A 41 3.44 -11.10 4.16
CA ILE A 41 3.59 -11.46 5.57
C ILE A 41 4.80 -12.38 5.70
N SER A 42 5.73 -12.05 6.59
CA SER A 42 6.78 -12.97 6.98
C SER A 42 6.32 -13.78 8.19
N ASP A 43 6.34 -15.10 8.06
CA ASP A 43 6.33 -15.96 9.26
C ASP A 43 7.67 -15.82 10.00
N GLY A 44 7.71 -16.20 11.27
CA GLY A 44 8.94 -16.14 12.08
C GLY A 44 10.10 -17.00 11.54
N ASN A 45 9.90 -17.78 10.48
CA ASN A 45 10.89 -18.64 9.82
C ASN A 45 11.47 -18.04 8.53
N GLY A 46 11.04 -16.81 8.15
CA GLY A 46 11.52 -16.11 6.96
C GLY A 46 10.80 -16.49 5.67
N ASN A 47 9.72 -17.30 5.73
CA ASN A 47 8.88 -17.51 4.56
C ASN A 47 8.01 -16.28 4.31
N LEU A 48 7.77 -15.99 3.02
CA LEU A 48 6.88 -14.90 2.61
C LEU A 48 5.54 -15.46 2.17
N ILE A 49 4.48 -14.98 2.80
CA ILE A 49 3.10 -15.39 2.54
C ILE A 49 2.38 -14.20 1.91
N PRO A 50 1.97 -14.30 0.63
CA PRO A 50 1.17 -13.26 0.01
C PRO A 50 -0.25 -13.27 0.57
N ALA A 51 -0.84 -12.09 0.73
CA ALA A 51 -2.19 -11.93 1.25
C ALA A 51 -2.96 -10.85 0.50
N LYS A 52 -4.22 -11.14 0.23
CA LYS A 52 -5.24 -10.20 -0.23
C LYS A 52 -5.88 -9.53 1.00
N LYS A 53 -6.78 -8.60 0.79
CA LYS A 53 -7.49 -7.86 1.86
C LYS A 53 -8.08 -8.80 2.94
N THR A 54 -8.64 -9.93 2.56
CA THR A 54 -9.44 -10.80 3.44
C THR A 54 -8.83 -12.18 3.70
N SER A 55 -7.79 -12.57 2.97
CA SER A 55 -7.21 -13.91 3.07
C SER A 55 -5.79 -13.97 2.53
N THR A 56 -5.02 -14.92 3.02
CA THR A 56 -3.78 -15.33 2.35
C THR A 56 -4.08 -15.93 0.97
N THR A 57 -3.10 -15.91 0.09
CA THR A 57 -3.19 -16.51 -1.24
C THR A 57 -1.94 -17.36 -1.51
N ASP A 58 -2.04 -18.27 -2.47
CA ASP A 58 -0.91 -19.06 -2.88
C ASP A 58 0.01 -18.28 -3.83
N MET A 59 1.32 -18.50 -3.72
CA MET A 59 2.31 -17.95 -4.66
C MET A 59 2.05 -18.37 -6.12
N GLU A 60 1.34 -19.46 -6.35
CA GLU A 60 0.98 -19.96 -7.69
C GLU A 60 -0.34 -19.39 -8.21
N ASP A 61 -1.11 -18.66 -7.39
CA ASP A 61 -2.39 -18.05 -7.79
C ASP A 61 -2.20 -16.86 -8.73
N SER A 62 -2.10 -17.13 -10.03
CA SER A 62 -2.00 -16.09 -11.06
C SER A 62 -3.30 -15.34 -11.32
N SER A 63 -4.42 -15.70 -10.67
CA SER A 63 -5.72 -15.03 -10.86
C SER A 63 -5.73 -13.61 -10.33
N PHE A 64 -4.98 -13.33 -9.28
CA PHE A 64 -4.89 -12.03 -8.64
C PHE A 64 -3.78 -11.16 -9.25
N TYR A 65 -4.07 -10.56 -10.41
CA TYR A 65 -3.22 -9.59 -11.13
C TYR A 65 -1.81 -10.07 -11.47
N ASN A 66 -1.52 -11.37 -11.43
CA ASN A 66 -0.17 -11.93 -11.56
C ASN A 66 0.83 -11.27 -10.60
N PHE A 67 0.46 -11.13 -9.34
CA PHE A 67 1.24 -10.46 -8.31
C PHE A 67 2.66 -11.05 -8.14
N GLN A 68 2.89 -12.29 -8.56
CA GLN A 68 4.20 -12.94 -8.54
C GLN A 68 5.29 -12.07 -9.18
N ARG A 69 4.93 -11.26 -10.18
CA ARG A 69 5.84 -10.36 -10.87
C ARG A 69 6.56 -9.37 -9.95
N ILE A 70 5.92 -8.96 -8.84
CA ILE A 70 6.58 -8.07 -7.88
C ILE A 70 7.70 -8.75 -7.10
N PHE A 71 7.61 -10.07 -6.90
CA PHE A 71 8.68 -10.84 -6.25
C PHE A 71 9.89 -11.05 -7.17
N ASP A 72 9.71 -10.98 -8.48
CA ASP A 72 10.82 -10.98 -9.44
C ASP A 72 11.55 -9.63 -9.50
N LYS A 73 10.85 -8.54 -9.12
CA LYS A 73 11.38 -7.17 -9.15
C LYS A 73 12.01 -6.73 -7.85
N TYR A 74 11.41 -7.11 -6.72
CA TYR A 74 11.75 -6.58 -5.41
C TYR A 74 12.18 -7.67 -4.45
N ASP A 75 13.30 -7.44 -3.76
CA ASP A 75 13.79 -8.38 -2.74
C ASP A 75 13.10 -8.15 -1.38
N PHE A 76 11.89 -8.69 -1.25
CA PHE A 76 11.13 -8.61 0.00
C PHE A 76 11.77 -9.42 1.14
N LYS A 77 12.60 -10.43 0.85
CA LYS A 77 13.33 -11.15 1.89
C LYS A 77 14.41 -10.27 2.51
N ALA A 78 15.14 -9.54 1.69
CA ALA A 78 16.10 -8.55 2.17
C ALA A 78 15.41 -7.43 2.97
N LEU A 79 14.23 -6.95 2.50
CA LEU A 79 13.45 -5.96 3.24
C LEU A 79 13.02 -6.46 4.62
N VAL A 80 12.46 -7.67 4.70
CA VAL A 80 12.08 -8.29 5.98
C VAL A 80 13.26 -8.42 6.92
N SER A 81 14.41 -8.93 6.41
CA SER A 81 15.64 -9.08 7.19
C SER A 81 16.13 -7.74 7.74
N LYS A 82 16.11 -6.69 6.93
CA LYS A 82 16.48 -5.33 7.32
C LYS A 82 15.56 -4.77 8.40
N ILE A 83 14.24 -4.96 8.24
CA ILE A 83 13.26 -4.50 9.22
C ILE A 83 13.42 -5.22 10.56
N LEU A 84 13.58 -6.54 10.56
CA LEU A 84 13.79 -7.31 11.79
C LEU A 84 15.10 -6.93 12.49
N PHE A 85 16.16 -6.65 11.72
CA PHE A 85 17.40 -6.13 12.28
C PHE A 85 17.19 -4.74 12.94
N MET A 86 16.51 -3.82 12.27
CA MET A 86 16.16 -2.52 12.84
C MET A 86 15.28 -2.68 14.10
N ALA A 87 14.30 -3.57 14.06
CA ALA A 87 13.42 -3.85 15.19
C ALA A 87 14.21 -4.40 16.39
N THR A 88 15.19 -5.27 16.17
CA THR A 88 16.06 -5.79 17.24
C THR A 88 16.78 -4.66 17.98
N VAL A 89 17.12 -3.57 17.29
CA VAL A 89 17.83 -2.43 17.88
C VAL A 89 16.87 -1.45 18.57
N TYR A 90 15.74 -1.13 17.92
CA TYR A 90 14.86 -0.03 18.33
C TYR A 90 13.56 -0.48 19.02
N ASN A 91 13.09 -1.69 18.76
CA ASN A 91 11.86 -2.28 19.30
C ASN A 91 12.05 -3.79 19.55
N PRO A 92 12.91 -4.20 20.49
CA PRO A 92 13.31 -5.60 20.66
C PRO A 92 12.15 -6.54 20.99
N ASP A 93 11.06 -6.04 21.55
CA ASP A 93 9.86 -6.83 21.84
C ASP A 93 9.05 -7.17 20.58
N TYR A 94 9.29 -6.50 19.46
CA TYR A 94 8.53 -6.61 18.20
C TYR A 94 9.40 -7.10 17.03
N ASN A 95 10.26 -8.06 17.26
CA ASN A 95 11.18 -8.61 16.26
C ASN A 95 10.83 -10.03 15.77
N TYR A 96 9.57 -10.45 15.94
CA TYR A 96 9.14 -11.82 15.64
C TYR A 96 8.63 -12.00 14.21
N GLY A 97 7.99 -11.00 13.64
CA GLY A 97 7.44 -11.08 12.28
C GLY A 97 7.22 -9.70 11.68
N VAL A 98 7.03 -9.66 10.37
CA VAL A 98 6.80 -8.44 9.58
C VAL A 98 5.60 -8.65 8.67
N SER A 99 4.77 -7.62 8.49
CA SER A 99 3.85 -7.58 7.36
C SER A 99 3.99 -6.25 6.63
N ILE A 100 4.27 -6.36 5.33
CA ILE A 100 4.44 -5.25 4.40
C ILE A 100 3.10 -5.05 3.70
N HIS A 101 2.50 -3.89 3.86
CA HIS A 101 1.22 -3.54 3.27
C HIS A 101 1.43 -2.54 2.15
N GLY A 102 0.79 -2.78 1.03
CA GLY A 102 0.90 -1.93 -0.14
C GLY A 102 -0.27 -2.13 -1.09
N GLU A 103 -0.16 -1.50 -2.22
CA GLU A 103 -1.12 -1.62 -3.30
C GLU A 103 -0.44 -2.17 -4.55
N LEU A 104 -1.06 -3.20 -5.15
CA LEU A 104 -0.72 -3.60 -6.51
C LEU A 104 -1.26 -2.54 -7.47
N CYS A 105 -0.47 -2.14 -8.43
CA CYS A 105 -0.87 -1.13 -9.39
C CYS A 105 -0.26 -1.38 -10.78
N GLY A 106 -0.69 -0.57 -11.77
CA GLY A 106 -0.18 -0.67 -13.12
C GLY A 106 -0.77 -1.81 -13.93
N GLY A 107 0.01 -2.33 -14.86
CA GLY A 107 -0.37 -3.42 -15.77
C GLY A 107 -0.60 -2.95 -17.21
N SER A 108 -1.12 -3.83 -18.06
CA SER A 108 -1.36 -3.54 -19.47
C SER A 108 -2.59 -2.67 -19.67
N TYR A 109 -2.43 -1.50 -20.26
CA TYR A 109 -3.51 -0.61 -20.64
C TYR A 109 -3.70 -0.57 -22.17
N PRO A 110 -4.89 -0.21 -22.66
CA PRO A 110 -5.10 0.04 -24.08
C PRO A 110 -4.14 1.10 -24.60
N ASN A 111 -3.56 0.88 -25.80
CA ASN A 111 -2.63 1.79 -26.45
C ASN A 111 -1.30 2.04 -25.72
N THR A 112 -0.89 1.14 -24.84
CA THR A 112 0.45 1.13 -24.24
C THR A 112 1.24 -0.10 -24.69
N PRO A 113 2.58 -0.08 -24.56
CA PRO A 113 3.39 -1.27 -24.82
C PRO A 113 2.91 -2.45 -23.96
N VAL A 114 2.69 -3.58 -24.63
CA VAL A 114 2.26 -4.81 -23.93
C VAL A 114 3.45 -5.46 -23.26
N ILE A 115 3.36 -5.61 -21.95
CA ILE A 115 4.33 -6.39 -21.18
C ILE A 115 3.71 -7.77 -20.92
N PRO A 116 4.33 -8.86 -21.41
CA PRO A 116 3.79 -10.20 -21.22
C PRO A 116 3.53 -10.52 -19.74
N GLY A 117 2.32 -10.99 -19.43
CA GLY A 117 1.92 -11.35 -18.08
C GLY A 117 1.47 -10.18 -17.18
N ALA A 118 1.69 -8.93 -17.57
CA ALA A 118 1.12 -7.80 -16.83
C ALA A 118 -0.39 -7.73 -17.04
N LYS A 119 -1.15 -7.68 -15.94
CA LYS A 119 -2.60 -7.53 -15.95
C LYS A 119 -2.97 -6.16 -15.41
N GLN A 120 -3.89 -5.49 -16.09
CA GLN A 120 -4.41 -4.20 -15.63
C GLN A 120 -5.03 -4.32 -14.23
N VAL A 121 -4.54 -3.53 -13.30
CA VAL A 121 -5.04 -3.49 -11.91
C VAL A 121 -6.13 -2.43 -11.77
N GLN A 122 -5.80 -1.16 -12.02
CA GLN A 122 -6.76 -0.06 -12.05
C GLN A 122 -7.29 0.16 -13.47
N LYS A 123 -8.60 0.43 -13.60
CA LYS A 123 -9.20 0.62 -14.93
C LYS A 123 -9.00 2.04 -15.49
N GLU A 124 -8.99 3.04 -14.62
CA GLU A 124 -9.08 4.46 -14.99
C GLU A 124 -7.77 5.21 -14.79
N ILE A 125 -6.85 4.67 -13.97
CA ILE A 125 -5.59 5.34 -13.61
C ILE A 125 -4.42 4.50 -14.07
N LYS A 126 -3.45 5.16 -14.71
CA LYS A 126 -2.21 4.52 -15.20
C LYS A 126 -1.06 4.89 -14.28
N TYR A 127 -0.51 3.92 -13.60
CA TYR A 127 0.67 4.10 -12.75
C TYR A 127 1.95 3.56 -13.40
N SER A 128 1.85 2.41 -14.05
CA SER A 128 2.95 1.74 -14.75
C SER A 128 2.38 0.85 -15.85
N ASN A 129 3.18 0.55 -16.86
CA ASN A 129 2.81 -0.43 -17.90
C ASN A 129 3.00 -1.88 -17.43
N ASP A 130 3.65 -2.10 -16.31
CA ASP A 130 3.85 -3.41 -15.70
C ASP A 130 3.14 -3.50 -14.34
N THR A 131 3.00 -4.71 -13.80
CA THR A 131 2.53 -4.92 -12.44
C THR A 131 3.57 -4.41 -11.45
N GLU A 132 3.15 -3.49 -10.60
CA GLU A 132 3.99 -2.84 -9.59
C GLU A 132 3.37 -2.98 -8.20
N PHE A 133 4.18 -2.69 -7.19
CA PHE A 133 3.76 -2.66 -5.81
C PHE A 133 4.28 -1.41 -5.13
N ILE A 134 3.41 -0.65 -4.50
CA ILE A 134 3.77 0.55 -3.75
C ILE A 134 3.44 0.36 -2.28
N VAL A 135 4.45 0.42 -1.42
CA VAL A 135 4.30 0.21 0.03
C VAL A 135 3.68 1.44 0.68
N PHE A 136 2.71 1.23 1.56
CA PHE A 136 2.14 2.31 2.36
C PHE A 136 2.25 2.10 3.88
N ASP A 137 2.38 0.86 4.36
CA ASP A 137 2.56 0.53 5.77
C ASP A 137 3.42 -0.70 5.97
N ILE A 138 4.12 -0.75 7.11
CA ILE A 138 4.80 -1.94 7.60
C ILE A 138 4.44 -2.14 9.07
N ARG A 139 4.07 -3.37 9.42
CA ARG A 139 3.87 -3.81 10.81
C ARG A 139 4.98 -4.74 11.23
N ILE A 140 5.40 -4.58 12.48
CA ILE A 140 6.27 -5.54 13.16
C ILE A 140 5.50 -6.17 14.31
N TYR A 141 5.76 -7.44 14.56
CA TYR A 141 5.00 -8.27 15.50
C TYR A 141 5.86 -8.74 16.66
N ASN A 142 5.23 -8.88 17.82
CA ASN A 142 5.77 -9.61 18.94
C ASN A 142 5.38 -11.11 18.89
N LYS A 143 5.88 -11.90 19.84
CA LYS A 143 5.61 -13.35 19.91
C LYS A 143 4.13 -13.68 20.15
N ASP A 144 3.40 -12.77 20.79
CA ASP A 144 2.01 -12.99 21.19
C ASP A 144 1.02 -12.50 20.12
N GLY A 145 1.53 -12.07 18.94
CA GLY A 145 0.73 -11.55 17.84
C GLY A 145 0.33 -10.07 17.98
N GLY A 146 0.76 -9.38 19.04
CA GLY A 146 0.66 -7.93 19.13
C GLY A 146 1.54 -7.27 18.06
N TYR A 147 1.15 -6.10 17.57
CA TYR A 147 1.89 -5.41 16.53
C TYR A 147 1.95 -3.90 16.75
N VAL A 148 2.94 -3.29 16.14
CA VAL A 148 3.06 -1.84 15.98
C VAL A 148 3.33 -1.51 14.51
N PHE A 149 2.91 -0.31 14.08
CA PHE A 149 3.27 0.20 12.77
C PHE A 149 4.62 0.92 12.85
N LEU A 150 5.41 0.80 11.81
CA LEU A 150 6.56 1.68 11.62
C LEU A 150 6.08 3.09 11.27
N SER A 151 6.83 4.11 11.69
CA SER A 151 6.62 5.47 11.18
C SER A 151 6.87 5.51 9.67
N HIS A 152 6.27 6.46 8.97
CA HIS A 152 6.46 6.57 7.52
C HIS A 152 7.95 6.78 7.16
N GLU A 153 8.68 7.55 7.92
CA GLU A 153 10.12 7.75 7.74
C GLU A 153 10.91 6.45 7.89
N ALA A 154 10.51 5.57 8.81
CA ALA A 154 11.13 4.25 8.97
C ALA A 154 10.79 3.33 7.79
N VAL A 155 9.57 3.38 7.26
CA VAL A 155 9.18 2.66 6.04
C VAL A 155 10.02 3.10 4.85
N VAL A 156 10.13 4.41 4.60
CA VAL A 156 10.96 4.97 3.52
C VAL A 156 12.41 4.51 3.65
N ARG A 157 13.01 4.67 4.83
CA ARG A 157 14.41 4.27 5.09
C ARG A 157 14.63 2.77 4.88
N ALA A 158 13.64 1.94 5.24
CA ALA A 158 13.76 0.50 5.03
C ALA A 158 13.75 0.13 3.54
N CYS A 159 12.89 0.79 2.74
CA CYS A 159 12.64 0.47 1.34
C CYS A 159 13.65 1.10 0.37
N GLU A 160 14.22 2.28 0.69
CA GLU A 160 15.00 3.12 -0.22
C GLU A 160 16.20 2.39 -0.84
N GLU A 161 17.03 1.75 -0.03
CA GLU A 161 18.23 1.03 -0.52
C GLU A 161 17.88 -0.16 -1.42
N LEU A 162 16.71 -0.77 -1.21
CA LEU A 162 16.20 -1.88 -2.00
C LEU A 162 15.37 -1.43 -3.20
N LYS A 163 15.24 -0.11 -3.39
CA LYS A 163 14.47 0.52 -4.46
C LYS A 163 13.01 0.04 -4.50
N ILE A 164 12.45 -0.29 -3.35
CA ILE A 164 11.04 -0.67 -3.23
C ILE A 164 10.21 0.60 -3.13
N PRO A 165 9.23 0.81 -4.03
CA PRO A 165 8.43 2.03 -4.04
C PRO A 165 7.62 2.21 -2.76
N VAL A 166 7.58 3.45 -2.26
CA VAL A 166 6.76 3.86 -1.10
C VAL A 166 5.88 5.03 -1.49
N VAL A 167 4.65 5.06 -1.00
CA VAL A 167 3.74 6.20 -1.22
C VAL A 167 4.37 7.50 -0.75
N PRO A 168 4.35 8.57 -1.55
CA PRO A 168 4.97 9.84 -1.18
C PRO A 168 4.16 10.59 -0.13
N ILE A 169 4.82 11.36 0.70
CA ILE A 169 4.15 12.37 1.54
C ILE A 169 3.87 13.60 0.67
N LEU A 170 2.59 13.95 0.54
CA LEU A 170 2.16 15.10 -0.24
C LEU A 170 2.02 16.36 0.61
N PHE A 171 1.65 16.22 1.88
CA PHE A 171 1.47 17.34 2.80
C PHE A 171 1.69 16.89 4.26
N LYS A 172 2.16 17.80 5.13
CA LYS A 172 2.26 17.60 6.58
C LYS A 172 1.62 18.78 7.29
N GLY A 173 0.78 18.50 8.29
CA GLY A 173 0.09 19.52 9.08
C GLY A 173 -0.77 18.92 10.18
N THR A 174 -1.58 19.74 10.83
CA THR A 174 -2.64 19.25 11.74
C THR A 174 -3.69 18.48 10.96
N LEU A 175 -4.54 17.71 11.64
CA LEU A 175 -5.62 16.98 10.98
C LEU A 175 -6.51 17.91 10.13
N ASP A 176 -6.91 19.06 10.68
CA ASP A 176 -7.76 20.01 9.99
C ASP A 176 -7.08 20.61 8.74
N GLN A 177 -5.77 20.88 8.84
CA GLN A 177 -4.98 21.33 7.69
C GLN A 177 -4.85 20.25 6.62
N CYS A 178 -4.63 18.99 7.02
CA CYS A 178 -4.59 17.87 6.08
C CYS A 178 -5.94 17.64 5.40
N LEU A 179 -7.05 17.74 6.13
CA LEU A 179 -8.39 17.61 5.58
C LEU A 179 -8.70 18.75 4.58
N ALA A 180 -8.38 19.99 4.93
CA ALA A 180 -8.58 21.15 4.05
C ALA A 180 -7.74 21.00 2.78
N TRP A 181 -6.46 20.68 2.92
CA TRP A 181 -5.56 20.44 1.78
C TRP A 181 -6.07 19.31 0.88
N SER A 182 -6.49 18.18 1.47
CA SER A 182 -7.02 17.05 0.71
C SER A 182 -8.28 17.42 -0.08
N ALA A 183 -9.18 18.22 0.49
CA ALA A 183 -10.40 18.66 -0.18
C ALA A 183 -10.10 19.59 -1.38
N GLU A 184 -9.08 20.45 -1.25
CA GLU A 184 -8.64 21.36 -2.30
C GLU A 184 -7.95 20.63 -3.47
N HIS A 185 -7.18 19.57 -3.18
CA HIS A 185 -6.31 18.87 -4.14
C HIS A 185 -6.84 17.50 -4.59
N ASN A 186 -8.11 17.18 -4.35
CA ASN A 186 -8.67 15.86 -4.66
C ASN A 186 -8.82 15.57 -6.16
N ALA A 187 -8.83 16.61 -6.99
CA ALA A 187 -8.93 16.51 -8.45
C ALA A 187 -7.58 16.69 -9.17
N ASP A 188 -6.49 16.81 -8.42
CA ASP A 188 -5.16 16.96 -9.01
C ASP A 188 -4.73 15.70 -9.76
N PRO A 189 -3.91 15.84 -10.81
CA PRO A 189 -3.32 14.71 -11.50
C PRO A 189 -2.48 13.83 -10.55
N SER A 190 -2.54 12.53 -10.76
CA SER A 190 -1.64 11.59 -10.08
C SER A 190 -0.22 11.76 -10.59
N GLU A 191 0.74 11.76 -9.67
CA GLU A 191 2.17 11.79 -9.98
C GLU A 191 2.87 10.46 -9.68
N VAL A 192 2.12 9.43 -9.25
CA VAL A 192 2.66 8.11 -8.88
C VAL A 192 3.36 7.44 -10.06
N TRP A 193 2.94 7.70 -11.28
CA TRP A 193 3.60 7.21 -12.49
C TRP A 193 5.09 7.63 -12.60
N LYS A 194 5.48 8.76 -12.02
CA LYS A 194 6.88 9.22 -11.96
C LYS A 194 7.75 8.27 -11.12
N ILE A 195 7.18 7.68 -10.06
CA ILE A 195 7.88 6.73 -9.18
C ILE A 195 8.31 5.49 -9.97
N PHE A 196 7.51 5.11 -10.96
CA PHE A 196 7.78 3.95 -11.82
C PHE A 196 8.52 4.31 -13.12
N GLY A 197 9.08 5.52 -13.23
CA GLY A 197 9.92 5.92 -14.34
C GLY A 197 9.19 6.09 -15.68
N MET A 198 7.89 6.35 -15.66
CA MET A 198 7.16 6.69 -16.88
C MET A 198 7.56 8.09 -17.34
N GLU A 199 7.93 8.24 -18.61
CA GLU A 199 8.50 9.48 -19.17
C GLU A 199 7.45 10.51 -19.60
N GLN A 200 6.18 10.14 -19.67
CA GLN A 200 5.12 11.01 -20.17
C GLN A 200 3.97 11.15 -19.18
N GLU A 201 3.54 12.39 -19.03
CA GLU A 201 2.29 12.68 -18.32
C GLU A 201 1.12 11.93 -18.98
N VAL A 202 0.33 11.25 -18.17
CA VAL A 202 -0.85 10.52 -18.64
C VAL A 202 -2.04 11.45 -18.57
N PRO A 203 -2.64 11.86 -19.70
CA PRO A 203 -3.81 12.73 -19.69
C PRO A 203 -4.96 12.13 -18.87
N ASN A 204 -5.63 12.98 -18.09
CA ASN A 204 -6.77 12.61 -17.24
C ASN A 204 -6.47 11.57 -16.16
N ASN A 205 -5.22 11.45 -15.75
CA ASN A 205 -4.78 10.54 -14.70
C ASN A 205 -5.00 11.18 -13.33
N ILE A 206 -6.25 11.28 -12.90
CA ILE A 206 -6.64 11.91 -11.62
C ILE A 206 -6.24 10.99 -10.46
N ARG A 207 -5.84 11.57 -9.34
CA ARG A 207 -5.55 10.81 -8.11
C ARG A 207 -6.79 10.06 -7.63
N GLU A 208 -6.60 8.84 -7.15
CA GLU A 208 -7.68 8.07 -6.50
C GLU A 208 -8.11 8.70 -5.18
N GLY A 209 -7.20 9.39 -4.50
CA GLY A 209 -7.46 10.09 -3.25
C GLY A 209 -6.20 10.33 -2.43
N HIS A 210 -6.39 10.77 -1.20
CA HIS A 210 -5.33 11.05 -0.23
C HIS A 210 -5.51 10.22 1.04
N VAL A 211 -4.37 9.80 1.61
CA VAL A 211 -4.30 9.08 2.86
C VAL A 211 -3.84 10.05 3.94
N ILE A 212 -4.62 10.24 5.00
CA ILE A 212 -4.22 11.03 6.16
C ILE A 212 -3.86 10.07 7.28
N LYS A 213 -2.62 10.13 7.75
CA LYS A 213 -2.11 9.32 8.86
C LYS A 213 -1.57 10.21 9.98
N PRO A 214 -1.70 9.80 11.25
CA PRO A 214 -0.92 10.41 12.32
C PRO A 214 0.57 10.20 12.04
N ALA A 215 1.39 11.21 12.37
CA ALA A 215 2.84 11.15 12.28
C ALA A 215 3.43 10.34 13.44
#